data_b136bc5a2a4f40893a736ff31e356d32
#
_entry.id   b136bc5a2a4f40893a736ff31e356d32
#
_cell.length_a   1.000
_cell.length_b   1.000
_cell.length_c   1.000
_cell.angle_alpha   90.00
_cell.angle_beta   90.00
_cell.angle_gamma   90.00
#
_symmetry.space_group_name_H-M   'P 1'
#
loop_
_entity.id
_entity.type
_entity.pdbx_description
1 polymer ?
#
loop_
_entity_poly.entity_id
_entity_poly.type
_entity_poly.pdbx_seq_one_letter_code
_entity_poly.pdbx_strand_id
1 'polypeptide(L)'
;MPIGDMLLRSVDDSQINTVFPNTFNEYKKWDKEKYELPSEDVYKALFQELAFGNKIQVGRALTRMNYSKSGWKSLIKTTSRAIKKAVKKDEFPDSYKDFLIEANEKWADPTYWYAMGQMINNQTPIYYYNAIDRTYDENQNVVQQEENRRVYVQTWIKTFKVSVYVTFFCLVLGFPVAHLLA
;
A
#
# COMPACT_ATOMS: atom_id res chain seq x y z
N MET A 1 -17.60 -9.22 -18.52
CA MET A 1 -18.36 -9.55 -17.30
C MET A 1 -17.98 -8.54 -16.21
N PRO A 2 -18.94 -7.79 -15.59
CA PRO A 2 -18.61 -6.72 -14.64
C PRO A 2 -17.78 -7.15 -13.45
N ILE A 3 -18.04 -8.34 -12.89
CA ILE A 3 -17.33 -8.86 -11.70
C ILE A 3 -15.88 -9.19 -12.02
N GLY A 4 -15.60 -9.82 -13.17
CA GLY A 4 -14.23 -10.12 -13.60
C GLY A 4 -13.40 -8.85 -13.83
N ASP A 5 -13.99 -7.81 -14.41
CA ASP A 5 -13.35 -6.51 -14.60
C ASP A 5 -13.03 -5.81 -13.25
N MET A 6 -13.95 -5.90 -12.29
CA MET A 6 -13.72 -5.39 -10.95
C MET A 6 -12.56 -6.12 -10.24
N LEU A 7 -12.47 -7.45 -10.39
CA LEU A 7 -11.38 -8.24 -9.80
C LEU A 7 -10.03 -7.88 -10.45
N LEU A 8 -9.98 -7.72 -11.77
CA LEU A 8 -8.76 -7.30 -12.47
C LEU A 8 -8.33 -5.89 -12.06
N ARG A 9 -9.27 -4.96 -11.95
CA ARG A 9 -8.98 -3.59 -11.48
C ARG A 9 -8.53 -3.53 -10.02
N SER A 10 -8.89 -4.51 -9.19
CA SER A 10 -8.47 -4.54 -7.80
C SER A 10 -6.99 -4.86 -7.62
N VAL A 11 -6.36 -5.52 -8.60
CA VAL A 11 -4.92 -5.82 -8.61
C VAL A 11 -4.09 -4.82 -9.43
N ASP A 12 -4.74 -3.86 -10.10
CA ASP A 12 -4.08 -2.87 -10.94
C ASP A 12 -3.55 -1.70 -10.11
N ASP A 13 -2.23 -1.61 -9.99
CA ASP A 13 -1.49 -0.52 -9.34
C ASP A 13 -0.80 0.43 -10.33
N SER A 14 -1.18 0.41 -11.59
CA SER A 14 -0.64 1.27 -12.65
C SER A 14 -0.66 2.76 -12.28
N GLN A 15 -1.61 3.19 -11.45
CA GLN A 15 -1.69 4.57 -10.96
C GLN A 15 -0.45 5.00 -10.18
N ILE A 16 0.20 4.11 -9.42
CA ILE A 16 1.41 4.44 -8.66
C ILE A 16 2.58 4.68 -9.62
N ASN A 17 2.72 3.80 -10.63
CA ASN A 17 3.74 3.94 -11.67
C ASN A 17 3.59 5.21 -12.51
N THR A 18 2.34 5.67 -12.71
CA THR A 18 2.06 6.93 -13.42
C THR A 18 2.49 8.16 -12.61
N VAL A 19 2.50 8.05 -11.28
CA VAL A 19 2.85 9.17 -10.38
C VAL A 19 4.36 9.25 -10.14
N PHE A 20 5.05 8.11 -10.08
CA PHE A 20 6.48 8.00 -9.78
C PHE A 20 7.29 7.30 -10.88
N PRO A 21 7.16 7.68 -12.17
CA PRO A 21 7.80 6.97 -13.27
C PRO A 21 9.33 7.05 -13.21
N ASN A 22 9.90 8.23 -12.92
CA ASN A 22 11.34 8.41 -12.87
C ASN A 22 11.95 7.76 -11.64
N THR A 23 11.30 7.90 -10.48
CA THR A 23 11.71 7.22 -9.25
C THR A 23 11.81 5.71 -9.46
N PHE A 24 10.81 5.09 -10.11
CA PHE A 24 10.84 3.65 -10.37
C PHE A 24 11.86 3.24 -11.43
N ASN A 25 12.11 4.07 -12.43
CA ASN A 25 13.15 3.81 -13.42
C ASN A 25 14.55 3.80 -12.79
N GLU A 26 14.84 4.77 -11.92
CA GLU A 26 16.12 4.82 -11.20
C GLU A 26 16.20 3.72 -10.14
N TYR A 27 15.09 3.41 -9.45
CA TYR A 27 15.02 2.32 -8.48
C TYR A 27 15.38 0.95 -9.08
N LYS A 28 15.00 0.66 -10.33
CA LYS A 28 15.34 -0.60 -11.01
C LYS A 28 16.85 -0.81 -11.19
N LYS A 29 17.62 0.27 -11.15
CA LYS A 29 19.09 0.24 -11.26
C LYS A 29 19.77 -0.03 -9.92
N TRP A 30 19.01 0.02 -8.82
CA TRP A 30 19.54 -0.18 -7.48
C TRP A 30 19.85 -1.66 -7.23
N ASP A 31 21.12 -1.91 -6.92
CA ASP A 31 21.63 -3.21 -6.49
C ASP A 31 21.44 -3.37 -4.97
N LYS A 32 20.39 -4.10 -4.61
CA LYS A 32 19.97 -4.32 -3.21
C LYS A 32 20.92 -5.23 -2.43
N GLU A 33 21.71 -6.07 -3.12
CA GLU A 33 22.67 -6.97 -2.50
C GLU A 33 23.94 -6.22 -2.09
N LYS A 34 24.25 -5.15 -2.84
CA LYS A 34 25.48 -4.37 -2.65
C LYS A 34 25.30 -3.14 -1.78
N TYR A 35 24.13 -2.49 -1.84
CA TYR A 35 23.86 -1.23 -1.17
C TYR A 35 22.57 -1.31 -0.36
N GLU A 36 22.65 -0.99 0.92
CA GLU A 36 21.51 -0.98 1.85
C GLU A 36 20.43 0.05 1.44
N LEU A 37 20.84 1.19 0.91
CA LEU A 37 19.94 2.26 0.46
C LEU A 37 20.11 2.54 -1.04
N PRO A 38 19.07 3.05 -1.72
CA PRO A 38 19.14 3.44 -3.11
C PRO A 38 20.19 4.53 -3.39
N SER A 39 20.53 4.68 -4.67
CA SER A 39 21.42 5.74 -5.14
C SER A 39 20.80 7.14 -4.99
N GLU A 40 21.63 8.16 -5.00
CA GLU A 40 21.25 9.58 -4.99
C GLU A 40 20.23 9.93 -6.10
N ASP A 41 20.31 9.28 -7.26
CA ASP A 41 19.41 9.52 -8.39
C ASP A 41 17.97 9.13 -8.08
N VAL A 42 17.75 8.11 -7.26
CA VAL A 42 16.40 7.69 -6.82
C VAL A 42 15.80 8.77 -5.92
N TYR A 43 16.59 9.30 -4.97
CA TYR A 43 16.14 10.37 -4.09
C TYR A 43 15.87 11.66 -4.86
N LYS A 44 16.70 11.99 -5.84
CA LYS A 44 16.54 13.14 -6.72
C LYS A 44 15.25 13.02 -7.56
N ALA A 45 15.00 11.87 -8.17
CA ALA A 45 13.80 11.63 -8.94
C ALA A 45 12.54 11.77 -8.07
N LEU A 46 12.55 11.18 -6.87
CA LEU A 46 11.45 11.28 -5.91
C LEU A 46 11.21 12.75 -5.48
N PHE A 47 12.27 13.49 -5.20
CA PHE A 47 12.16 14.91 -4.88
C PHE A 47 11.46 15.69 -5.99
N GLN A 48 11.87 15.49 -7.24
CA GLN A 48 11.31 16.19 -8.40
C GLN A 48 9.82 15.83 -8.61
N GLU A 49 9.47 14.57 -8.49
CA GLU A 49 8.09 14.10 -8.66
C GLU A 49 7.17 14.60 -7.54
N LEU A 50 7.68 14.73 -6.30
CA LEU A 50 6.93 15.33 -5.20
C LEU A 50 6.86 16.86 -5.26
N ALA A 51 7.88 17.51 -5.83
CA ALA A 51 7.91 18.97 -6.02
C ALA A 51 6.91 19.43 -7.07
N PHE A 52 6.91 18.79 -8.23
CA PHE A 52 6.22 19.23 -9.44
C PHE A 52 5.04 18.34 -9.84
N GLY A 53 4.87 17.20 -9.20
CA GLY A 53 3.81 16.24 -9.50
C GLY A 53 2.40 16.74 -9.13
N ASN A 54 1.40 16.12 -9.76
CA ASN A 54 -0.01 16.43 -9.49
C ASN A 54 -0.42 15.96 -8.10
N LYS A 55 -0.79 16.89 -7.22
CA LYS A 55 -1.13 16.62 -5.81
C LYS A 55 -2.28 15.63 -5.62
N ILE A 56 -3.25 15.62 -6.53
CA ILE A 56 -4.42 14.73 -6.44
C ILE A 56 -3.97 13.30 -6.77
N GLN A 57 -3.17 13.12 -7.80
CA GLN A 57 -2.64 11.83 -8.21
C GLN A 57 -1.69 11.28 -7.15
N VAL A 58 -0.78 12.09 -6.63
CA VAL A 58 0.08 11.74 -5.49
C VAL A 58 -0.76 11.28 -4.30
N GLY A 59 -1.83 12.01 -3.94
CA GLY A 59 -2.70 11.65 -2.83
C GLY A 59 -3.39 10.29 -3.00
N ARG A 60 -3.82 9.95 -4.23
CA ARG A 60 -4.40 8.64 -4.57
C ARG A 60 -3.36 7.52 -4.48
N ALA A 61 -2.17 7.74 -5.06
CA ALA A 61 -1.06 6.80 -4.98
C ALA A 61 -0.69 6.51 -3.52
N LEU A 62 -0.58 7.54 -2.68
CA LEU A 62 -0.28 7.40 -1.26
C LEU A 62 -1.30 6.58 -0.48
N THR A 63 -2.57 6.67 -0.84
CA THR A 63 -3.60 5.85 -0.21
C THR A 63 -3.35 4.37 -0.51
N ARG A 64 -3.01 4.04 -1.76
CA ARG A 64 -2.64 2.68 -2.16
C ARG A 64 -1.35 2.20 -1.50
N MET A 65 -0.29 3.02 -1.53
CA MET A 65 0.98 2.71 -0.88
C MET A 65 0.80 2.39 0.62
N ASN A 66 -0.11 3.09 1.30
CA ASN A 66 -0.36 2.88 2.72
C ASN A 66 -1.04 1.54 3.04
N TYR A 67 -1.61 0.84 2.04
CA TYR A 67 -2.10 -0.53 2.20
C TYR A 67 -0.96 -1.56 2.25
N SER A 68 0.14 -1.35 1.53
CA SER A 68 1.28 -2.26 1.56
C SER A 68 2.09 -2.12 2.85
N LYS A 69 2.40 -0.88 3.25
CA LYS A 69 3.07 -0.58 4.53
C LYS A 69 2.47 0.67 5.13
N SER A 70 2.14 0.62 6.42
CA SER A 70 1.60 1.78 7.12
C SER A 70 2.65 2.88 7.28
N GLY A 71 2.20 4.15 7.27
CA GLY A 71 3.08 5.30 7.49
C GLY A 71 3.46 6.07 6.23
N TRP A 72 3.17 5.58 5.03
CA TRP A 72 3.44 6.29 3.77
C TRP A 72 2.80 7.68 3.71
N LYS A 73 1.53 7.81 4.15
CA LYS A 73 0.85 9.12 4.18
C LYS A 73 1.60 10.14 5.03
N SER A 74 2.05 9.74 6.22
CA SER A 74 2.81 10.60 7.12
C SER A 74 4.15 10.97 6.51
N LEU A 75 4.90 9.98 6.04
CA LEU A 75 6.21 10.11 5.43
C LEU A 75 6.19 11.12 4.27
N ILE A 76 5.39 10.86 3.24
CA ILE A 76 5.31 11.72 2.06
C ILE A 76 4.73 13.11 2.39
N LYS A 77 3.78 13.20 3.32
CA LYS A 77 3.21 14.50 3.73
C LYS A 77 4.28 15.40 4.39
N THR A 78 5.10 14.83 5.26
CA THR A 78 6.20 15.56 5.91
C THR A 78 7.25 15.97 4.89
N THR A 79 7.69 15.03 4.06
CA THR A 79 8.66 15.26 2.97
C THR A 79 8.16 16.32 1.97
N SER A 80 6.90 16.22 1.52
CA SER A 80 6.33 17.21 0.58
C SER A 80 6.26 18.63 1.18
N ARG A 81 6.11 18.76 2.50
CA ARG A 81 6.16 20.07 3.16
C ARG A 81 7.57 20.65 3.15
N ALA A 82 8.58 19.83 3.45
CA ALA A 82 9.98 20.23 3.41
C ALA A 82 10.39 20.66 1.98
N ILE A 83 10.06 19.81 0.98
CA ILE A 83 10.31 20.10 -0.43
C ILE A 83 9.66 21.43 -0.86
N LYS A 84 8.39 21.66 -0.54
CA LYS A 84 7.71 22.92 -0.89
C LYS A 84 8.35 24.14 -0.25
N LYS A 85 8.88 24.00 0.96
CA LYS A 85 9.60 25.08 1.64
C LYS A 85 10.90 25.39 0.92
N ALA A 86 11.68 24.37 0.53
CA ALA A 86 12.91 24.50 -0.22
C ALA A 86 12.66 25.13 -1.61
N VAL A 87 11.70 24.60 -2.36
CA VAL A 87 11.34 25.15 -3.69
C VAL A 87 10.87 26.60 -3.62
N LYS A 88 10.11 26.99 -2.59
CA LYS A 88 9.69 28.40 -2.41
C LYS A 88 10.83 29.36 -2.16
N LYS A 89 11.92 28.87 -1.58
CA LYS A 89 13.11 29.66 -1.27
C LYS A 89 14.17 29.60 -2.38
N ASP A 90 13.90 28.79 -3.42
CA ASP A 90 14.86 28.48 -4.48
C ASP A 90 16.15 27.81 -3.94
N GLU A 91 16.02 27.12 -2.78
CA GLU A 91 17.09 26.40 -2.12
C GLU A 91 17.04 24.93 -2.55
N PHE A 92 17.82 24.55 -3.56
CA PHE A 92 17.95 23.15 -3.97
C PHE A 92 19.10 22.51 -3.18
N PRO A 93 18.89 21.28 -2.64
CA PRO A 93 19.91 20.61 -1.84
C PRO A 93 21.07 20.10 -2.71
N ASP A 94 22.29 20.11 -2.18
CA ASP A 94 23.46 19.48 -2.80
C ASP A 94 23.34 17.94 -2.79
N SER A 95 22.76 17.37 -1.70
CA SER A 95 22.41 15.97 -1.55
C SER A 95 20.91 15.83 -1.32
N TYR A 96 20.20 15.20 -2.26
CA TYR A 96 18.78 14.90 -2.14
C TYR A 96 18.52 13.80 -1.12
N LYS A 97 19.45 12.85 -0.97
CA LYS A 97 19.38 11.80 0.02
C LYS A 97 19.38 12.37 1.43
N ASP A 98 20.37 13.19 1.75
CA ASP A 98 20.49 13.77 3.09
C ASP A 98 19.31 14.70 3.40
N PHE A 99 18.85 15.48 2.42
CA PHE A 99 17.68 16.33 2.54
C PHE A 99 16.40 15.53 2.87
N LEU A 100 16.16 14.40 2.16
CA LEU A 100 14.98 13.60 2.42
C LEU A 100 15.07 12.90 3.78
N ILE A 101 16.24 12.41 4.17
CA ILE A 101 16.47 11.78 5.48
C ILE A 101 16.27 12.81 6.61
N GLU A 102 16.77 14.04 6.45
CA GLU A 102 16.55 15.13 7.41
C GLU A 102 15.06 15.49 7.51
N ALA A 103 14.35 15.54 6.38
CA ALA A 103 12.91 15.78 6.38
C ALA A 103 12.12 14.69 7.10
N ASN A 104 12.57 13.44 7.03
CA ASN A 104 12.01 12.32 7.76
C ASN A 104 12.99 11.12 7.80
N GLU A 105 13.40 10.71 9.00
CA GLU A 105 14.34 9.62 9.24
C GLU A 105 13.96 8.27 8.61
N LYS A 106 12.66 8.04 8.33
CA LYS A 106 12.17 6.82 7.66
C LYS A 106 12.71 6.63 6.25
N TRP A 107 13.28 7.67 5.63
CA TRP A 107 13.98 7.53 4.35
C TRP A 107 15.34 6.83 4.47
N ALA A 108 15.89 6.73 5.68
CA ALA A 108 17.05 5.92 5.98
C ALA A 108 16.69 4.44 6.28
N ASP A 109 15.40 4.10 6.40
CA ASP A 109 14.94 2.74 6.63
C ASP A 109 14.78 1.98 5.29
N PRO A 110 15.60 0.95 5.01
CA PRO A 110 15.53 0.18 3.76
C PRO A 110 14.15 -0.46 3.52
N THR A 111 13.41 -0.75 4.60
CA THR A 111 12.11 -1.44 4.50
C THR A 111 11.06 -0.62 3.74
N TYR A 112 11.14 0.72 3.78
CA TYR A 112 10.28 1.59 2.96
C TYR A 112 10.64 1.50 1.47
N TRP A 113 11.92 1.41 1.16
CA TRP A 113 12.39 1.25 -0.22
C TRP A 113 12.02 -0.13 -0.79
N TYR A 114 12.14 -1.20 0.00
CA TYR A 114 11.67 -2.52 -0.40
C TYR A 114 10.15 -2.55 -0.65
N ALA A 115 9.38 -1.92 0.25
CA ALA A 115 7.94 -1.78 0.05
C ALA A 115 7.60 -0.96 -1.21
N MET A 116 8.36 0.09 -1.53
CA MET A 116 8.21 0.86 -2.77
C MET A 116 8.52 -0.01 -4.00
N GLY A 117 9.56 -0.85 -3.94
CA GLY A 117 9.92 -1.77 -5.01
C GLY A 117 8.85 -2.80 -5.35
N GLN A 118 8.05 -3.22 -4.38
CA GLN A 118 6.93 -4.14 -4.62
C GLN A 118 5.82 -3.51 -5.47
N MET A 119 5.75 -2.17 -5.52
CA MET A 119 4.73 -1.42 -6.27
C MET A 119 5.14 -1.09 -7.70
N ILE A 120 6.37 -1.45 -8.11
CA ILE A 120 6.87 -1.25 -9.49
C ILE A 120 6.07 -2.09 -10.48
N ASN A 121 5.61 -3.26 -10.07
CA ASN A 121 4.75 -4.09 -10.89
C ASN A 121 3.34 -3.48 -10.95
N ASN A 122 2.80 -3.36 -12.16
CA ASN A 122 1.45 -2.83 -12.37
C ASN A 122 0.36 -3.71 -11.75
N GLN A 123 0.69 -4.94 -11.38
CA GLN A 123 -0.24 -5.89 -10.78
C GLN A 123 0.30 -6.37 -9.44
N THR A 124 -0.50 -6.26 -8.41
CA THR A 124 -0.15 -6.74 -7.07
C THR A 124 -1.28 -7.54 -6.44
N PRO A 125 -1.02 -8.76 -5.97
CA PRO A 125 -1.99 -9.55 -5.24
C PRO A 125 -2.10 -9.16 -3.74
N ILE A 126 -1.41 -8.10 -3.30
CA ILE A 126 -1.34 -7.69 -1.89
C ILE A 126 -2.73 -7.50 -1.24
N TYR A 127 -3.71 -7.02 -2.03
CA TYR A 127 -5.08 -6.81 -1.51
C TYR A 127 -5.78 -8.13 -1.18
N TYR A 128 -5.54 -9.19 -1.97
CA TYR A 128 -6.06 -10.53 -1.69
C TYR A 128 -5.36 -11.14 -0.47
N TYR A 129 -4.03 -10.97 -0.35
CA TYR A 129 -3.32 -11.41 0.85
C TYR A 129 -3.80 -10.68 2.11
N ASN A 130 -4.02 -9.36 2.02
CA ASN A 130 -4.57 -8.58 3.13
C ASN A 130 -5.96 -9.06 3.54
N ALA A 131 -6.81 -9.49 2.60
CA ALA A 131 -8.14 -10.02 2.89
C ALA A 131 -8.14 -11.34 3.68
N ILE A 132 -7.01 -12.06 3.70
CA ILE A 132 -6.77 -13.27 4.48
C ILE A 132 -5.75 -13.09 5.60
N ASP A 133 -5.59 -11.84 6.07
CA ASP A 133 -4.66 -11.45 7.13
C ASP A 133 -3.20 -11.83 6.85
N ARG A 134 -2.78 -11.77 5.57
CA ARG A 134 -1.39 -11.98 5.12
C ARG A 134 -0.82 -10.73 4.49
N THR A 135 0.50 -10.61 4.49
CA THR A 135 1.26 -9.52 3.86
C THR A 135 2.61 -10.04 3.35
N TYR A 136 3.36 -9.19 2.67
CA TYR A 136 4.75 -9.51 2.32
C TYR A 136 5.70 -9.03 3.43
N ASP A 137 6.72 -9.83 3.72
CA ASP A 137 7.89 -9.42 4.51
C ASP A 137 8.92 -8.68 3.62
N GLU A 138 10.05 -8.33 4.22
CA GLU A 138 11.16 -7.65 3.54
C GLU A 138 11.77 -8.50 2.40
N ASN A 139 11.69 -9.84 2.52
CA ASN A 139 12.20 -10.80 1.55
C ASN A 139 11.15 -11.21 0.50
N GLN A 140 10.01 -10.50 0.42
CA GLN A 140 8.89 -10.81 -0.47
C GLN A 140 8.19 -12.16 -0.19
N ASN A 141 8.41 -12.76 0.98
CA ASN A 141 7.67 -13.94 1.39
C ASN A 141 6.30 -13.56 1.93
N VAL A 142 5.31 -14.41 1.68
CA VAL A 142 3.95 -14.21 2.19
C VAL A 142 3.91 -14.65 3.66
N VAL A 143 3.84 -13.68 4.56
CA VAL A 143 3.78 -13.89 6.00
C VAL A 143 2.43 -13.47 6.58
N GLN A 144 2.15 -13.91 7.80
CA GLN A 144 0.95 -13.49 8.51
C GLN A 144 1.11 -12.04 8.98
N GLN A 145 0.04 -11.24 8.89
CA GLN A 145 0.06 -9.86 9.39
C GLN A 145 0.29 -9.79 10.90
N GLU A 146 0.74 -8.64 11.37
CA GLU A 146 0.83 -8.35 12.80
C GLU A 146 -0.51 -8.56 13.50
N GLU A 147 -0.49 -8.99 14.75
CA GLU A 147 -1.68 -9.38 15.50
C GLU A 147 -2.76 -8.29 15.54
N ASN A 148 -2.37 -7.04 15.68
CA ASN A 148 -3.24 -5.87 15.68
C ASN A 148 -3.97 -5.61 14.35
N ARG A 149 -3.53 -6.25 13.27
CA ARG A 149 -4.08 -6.12 11.90
C ARG A 149 -4.86 -7.35 11.44
N ARG A 150 -4.84 -8.45 12.21
CA ARG A 150 -5.53 -9.71 11.90
C ARG A 150 -7.01 -9.65 12.26
N VAL A 151 -7.80 -8.93 11.49
CA VAL A 151 -9.24 -8.74 11.75
C VAL A 151 -10.12 -9.43 10.73
N TYR A 152 -9.61 -9.63 9.50
CA TYR A 152 -10.46 -10.06 8.40
C TYR A 152 -10.91 -11.52 8.54
N VAL A 153 -9.99 -12.47 8.74
CA VAL A 153 -10.31 -13.88 8.87
C VAL A 153 -11.24 -14.14 10.07
N GLN A 154 -10.97 -13.50 11.20
CA GLN A 154 -11.84 -13.62 12.38
C GLN A 154 -13.26 -13.08 12.11
N THR A 155 -13.36 -11.95 11.41
CA THR A 155 -14.65 -11.36 11.05
C THR A 155 -15.41 -12.27 10.09
N TRP A 156 -14.74 -12.83 9.09
CA TRP A 156 -15.34 -13.81 8.18
C TRP A 156 -15.89 -15.02 8.91
N ILE A 157 -15.11 -15.64 9.82
CA ILE A 157 -15.53 -16.78 10.61
C ILE A 157 -16.74 -16.42 11.49
N LYS A 158 -16.73 -15.24 12.15
CA LYS A 158 -17.85 -14.78 12.96
C LYS A 158 -19.11 -14.60 12.11
N THR A 159 -19.02 -13.95 10.97
CA THR A 159 -20.15 -13.72 10.07
C THR A 159 -20.72 -15.03 9.58
N PHE A 160 -19.86 -15.97 9.18
CA PHE A 160 -20.30 -17.29 8.75
C PHE A 160 -21.02 -18.05 9.86
N LYS A 161 -20.48 -18.07 11.08
CA LYS A 161 -21.13 -18.70 12.24
C LYS A 161 -22.52 -18.09 12.50
N VAL A 162 -22.61 -16.76 12.53
CA VAL A 162 -23.90 -16.09 12.74
C VAL A 162 -24.90 -16.46 11.64
N SER A 163 -24.48 -16.46 10.38
CA SER A 163 -25.35 -16.84 9.27
C SER A 163 -25.87 -18.29 9.40
N VAL A 164 -25.02 -19.22 9.79
CA VAL A 164 -25.41 -20.62 10.03
C VAL A 164 -26.42 -20.71 11.17
N TYR A 165 -26.20 -20.03 12.30
CA TYR A 165 -27.13 -20.02 13.41
C TYR A 165 -28.48 -19.44 13.04
N VAL A 166 -28.49 -18.27 12.35
CA VAL A 166 -29.73 -17.63 11.92
C VAL A 166 -30.51 -18.55 10.98
N THR A 167 -29.84 -19.14 9.99
CA THR A 167 -30.48 -20.09 9.05
C THR A 167 -31.05 -21.27 9.76
N PHE A 168 -30.30 -21.87 10.70
CA PHE A 168 -30.79 -23.01 11.51
C PHE A 168 -32.04 -22.64 12.30
N PHE A 169 -32.05 -21.52 13.03
CA PHE A 169 -33.21 -21.10 13.79
C PHE A 169 -34.41 -20.77 12.89
N CYS A 170 -34.16 -20.12 11.72
CA CYS A 170 -35.23 -19.89 10.76
C CYS A 170 -35.86 -21.18 10.25
N LEU A 171 -35.09 -22.22 9.99
CA LEU A 171 -35.59 -23.52 9.57
C LEU A 171 -36.36 -24.21 10.70
N VAL A 172 -35.81 -24.24 11.93
CA VAL A 172 -36.43 -24.88 13.08
C VAL A 172 -37.78 -24.24 13.45
N LEU A 173 -37.87 -22.91 13.37
CA LEU A 173 -39.10 -22.19 13.68
C LEU A 173 -40.06 -22.12 12.49
N GLY A 174 -39.57 -21.92 11.30
CA GLY A 174 -40.34 -21.73 10.09
C GLY A 174 -41.00 -23.02 9.59
N PHE A 175 -40.29 -24.15 9.70
CA PHE A 175 -40.79 -25.44 9.23
C PHE A 175 -42.09 -25.91 9.95
N PRO A 176 -42.17 -25.89 11.31
CA PRO A 176 -43.39 -26.24 12.01
C PRO A 176 -44.53 -25.27 11.69
N VAL A 177 -44.26 -23.97 11.59
CA VAL A 177 -45.28 -22.98 11.26
C VAL A 177 -45.83 -23.20 9.84
N ALA A 178 -44.94 -23.43 8.87
CA ALA A 178 -45.35 -23.71 7.51
C ALA A 178 -46.18 -25.02 7.42
N HIS A 179 -45.83 -26.06 8.19
CA HIS A 179 -46.55 -27.32 8.23
C HIS A 179 -47.94 -27.21 8.88
N LEU A 180 -48.08 -26.31 9.87
CA LEU A 180 -49.39 -26.06 10.52
C LEU A 180 -50.34 -25.25 9.64
N LEU A 181 -49.81 -24.48 8.68
CA LEU A 181 -50.60 -23.61 7.79
C LEU A 181 -50.93 -24.28 6.45
N ALA A 182 -50.31 -25.41 6.12
CA ALA A 182 -50.59 -26.21 4.92
C ALA A 182 -51.68 -27.26 5.17
#